data_b555329a0bc73c7bad2e3e670b7c7b2d
#
_entry.id   b555329a0bc73c7bad2e3e670b7c7b2d
#
_cell.length_a   1.000
_cell.length_b   1.000
_cell.length_c   1.000
_cell.angle_alpha   90.00
_cell.angle_beta   90.00
_cell.angle_gamma   90.00
#
_symmetry.space_group_name_H-M   'P 1'
#
loop_
_entity.id
_entity.type
_entity.pdbx_description
1 polymer ?
#
loop_
_entity_poly.entity_id
_entity_poly.type
_entity_poly.pdbx_seq_one_letter_code
_entity_poly.pdbx_strand_id
1 'polypeptide(L)'
;MQLSRSLVRCLHGGVTAALLFAFLPNIGNSAPIDEQRELFLRVYESVERGNWSAVDALDDVERQSLESYVLWPDLRALRLRATIKTASHAEVEAYLDQYGTLKPARDLRYRYALQLAKTGNLGAYLKIYKQFYQGLEIIQLDCLALRAEIDAGQQQRVVNRAVDLWTVGKSQVNECDPVFEHLADENILDPADYIRRFGLAVEAREFSMARWLGKSIDQRHIDIASRWIKAQRDPVAFVRDDKQWSNDSTTREQLIYAIERITYNDPLLALELWNDLSKGRRFSAEQELLTERHIALWMARDNLPGAYAQLHQLPVAAQNEEVLRWRARTSLRDSNWPNLLADIASMTDAEQSSEEWRYWRGIALQHDGKMSAASELLSKLAGERSYYGFLAADELGLPYAFGNNDIAPDERIITQLATRADLIRARELFLVGLDGRGRSEWDIAISFMPAEQKVQAAILASRWGWHSRAISAAASGGEYDDLSLRYPLPFHDTFRQYAQDASIPPTWAYGVARSESLFMRDVRSSAGAIGLMQLMPNTGREVAKEIRPVSVRAMQDMVRPSERLDFGGQ
;
A
#
# COMPACT_ATOMS: atom_id res chain seq x y z
N MET A 1 -4.63 2.84 -18.19
CA MET A 1 -4.42 4.21 -17.70
C MET A 1 -5.73 4.98 -17.77
N GLN A 2 -6.62 4.74 -16.84
CA GLN A 2 -7.82 5.56 -16.55
C GLN A 2 -8.24 5.18 -15.14
N LEU A 3 -7.64 5.83 -14.15
CA LEU A 3 -8.08 5.79 -12.76
C LEU A 3 -9.09 6.91 -12.55
N SER A 4 -10.33 6.50 -12.54
CA SER A 4 -11.51 6.96 -11.81
C SER A 4 -11.58 8.42 -11.37
N ARG A 5 -12.27 9.19 -12.17
CA ARG A 5 -12.99 10.41 -11.79
C ARG A 5 -14.31 10.04 -11.09
N SER A 6 -14.28 9.60 -9.87
CA SER A 6 -15.50 9.28 -9.09
C SER A 6 -15.54 9.84 -7.67
N LEU A 7 -14.68 10.78 -7.31
CA LEU A 7 -14.60 11.34 -5.94
C LEU A 7 -15.05 12.80 -5.80
N VAL A 8 -15.79 13.36 -6.76
CA VAL A 8 -16.19 14.80 -6.77
C VAL A 8 -17.70 15.02 -6.93
N ARG A 9 -18.55 14.14 -6.43
CA ARG A 9 -20.01 14.38 -6.53
C ARG A 9 -20.81 14.11 -5.25
N CYS A 10 -20.37 14.56 -4.10
CA CYS A 10 -21.22 14.59 -2.89
C CYS A 10 -20.86 15.76 -1.96
N LEU A 11 -20.88 17.00 -2.45
CA LEU A 11 -20.85 18.18 -1.57
C LEU A 11 -21.59 19.35 -2.25
N HIS A 12 -22.91 19.20 -2.43
CA HIS A 12 -23.83 20.32 -2.59
C HIS A 12 -25.06 20.07 -1.76
N GLY A 13 -24.96 20.34 -0.48
CA GLY A 13 -26.07 20.44 0.45
C GLY A 13 -25.70 21.44 1.54
N GLY A 14 -26.35 22.58 1.50
CA GLY A 14 -26.33 23.76 2.33
C GLY A 14 -25.49 23.74 3.63
N VAL A 15 -24.40 24.45 3.63
CA VAL A 15 -23.69 24.83 4.86
C VAL A 15 -24.42 26.03 5.45
N THR A 16 -25.33 25.77 6.37
CA THR A 16 -25.70 26.75 7.41
C THR A 16 -24.52 26.83 8.35
N ALA A 17 -23.84 27.97 8.37
CA ALA A 17 -22.79 28.28 9.33
C ALA A 17 -23.39 28.29 10.74
N ALA A 18 -23.31 27.17 11.44
CA ALA A 18 -23.51 27.11 12.87
C ALA A 18 -22.20 27.55 13.52
N LEU A 19 -22.22 28.74 14.10
CA LEU A 19 -21.22 29.24 15.03
C LEU A 19 -21.03 28.19 16.14
N LEU A 20 -19.95 27.42 16.05
CA LEU A 20 -19.41 26.65 17.14
C LEU A 20 -18.78 27.64 18.14
N PHE A 21 -19.60 28.16 19.04
CA PHE A 21 -19.07 28.67 20.28
C PHE A 21 -18.47 27.50 21.06
N ALA A 22 -17.17 27.46 21.06
CA ALA A 22 -16.38 26.62 21.92
C ALA A 22 -16.86 26.78 23.36
N PHE A 23 -17.31 25.70 23.98
CA PHE A 23 -17.15 25.55 25.41
C PHE A 23 -15.64 25.53 25.67
N LEU A 24 -15.10 26.70 26.03
CA LEU A 24 -13.86 26.78 26.78
C LEU A 24 -14.18 26.14 28.14
N PRO A 25 -13.64 25.00 28.50
CA PRO A 25 -13.69 24.57 29.88
C PRO A 25 -12.95 25.61 30.70
N ASN A 26 -13.52 25.94 31.86
CA ASN A 26 -12.91 26.77 32.88
C ASN A 26 -11.40 26.53 32.94
N ILE A 27 -10.63 27.62 32.81
CA ILE A 27 -9.19 27.62 33.05
C ILE A 27 -8.96 27.59 34.59
N GLY A 28 -9.30 26.43 35.17
CA GLY A 28 -8.77 26.05 36.47
C GLY A 28 -7.53 25.22 36.19
N ASN A 29 -6.38 25.58 36.76
CA ASN A 29 -5.06 24.95 36.74
C ASN A 29 -5.03 23.55 36.09
N SER A 30 -5.02 23.46 34.76
CA SER A 30 -4.71 22.21 34.08
C SER A 30 -3.20 21.98 34.27
N ALA A 31 -2.82 20.79 34.72
CA ALA A 31 -1.43 20.36 34.75
C ALA A 31 -0.76 20.59 33.39
N PRO A 32 0.53 20.89 33.33
CA PRO A 32 1.27 20.99 32.09
C PRO A 32 1.04 19.74 31.22
N ILE A 33 1.02 19.90 29.91
CA ILE A 33 0.74 18.79 28.96
C ILE A 33 1.71 17.61 29.15
N ASP A 34 2.92 17.87 29.62
CA ASP A 34 3.91 16.82 29.90
C ASP A 34 3.51 15.94 31.09
N GLU A 35 2.95 16.52 32.15
CA GLU A 35 2.40 15.77 33.30
C GLU A 35 1.18 14.94 32.87
N GLN A 36 0.33 15.48 32.02
CA GLN A 36 -0.81 14.73 31.45
C GLN A 36 -0.36 13.56 30.60
N ARG A 37 0.72 13.72 29.84
CA ARG A 37 1.34 12.66 29.04
C ARG A 37 1.91 11.55 29.92
N GLU A 38 2.59 11.88 31.00
CA GLU A 38 3.10 10.89 31.96
C GLU A 38 1.97 10.10 32.62
N LEU A 39 0.89 10.77 33.02
CA LEU A 39 -0.31 10.12 33.53
C LEU A 39 -0.93 9.15 32.50
N PHE A 40 -1.04 9.59 31.25
CA PHE A 40 -1.53 8.76 30.17
C PHE A 40 -0.66 7.51 29.98
N LEU A 41 0.67 7.66 29.91
CA LEU A 41 1.60 6.54 29.74
C LEU A 41 1.52 5.56 30.92
N ARG A 42 1.35 6.05 32.14
CA ARG A 42 1.21 5.22 33.36
C ARG A 42 0.01 4.28 33.32
N VAL A 43 -1.10 4.71 32.74
CA VAL A 43 -2.34 3.93 32.68
C VAL A 43 -2.54 3.17 31.36
N TYR A 44 -1.89 3.61 30.27
CA TYR A 44 -2.18 3.17 28.90
C TYR A 44 -2.05 1.66 28.73
N GLU A 45 -0.96 1.05 29.19
CA GLU A 45 -0.75 -0.40 29.03
C GLU A 45 -1.80 -1.25 29.76
N SER A 46 -2.29 -0.78 30.92
CA SER A 46 -3.36 -1.44 31.65
C SER A 46 -4.67 -1.39 30.89
N VAL A 47 -5.02 -0.19 30.40
CA VAL A 47 -6.24 0.05 29.61
C VAL A 47 -6.20 -0.70 28.27
N GLU A 48 -5.07 -0.75 27.60
CA GLU A 48 -4.89 -1.50 26.34
C GLU A 48 -5.14 -3.00 26.52
N ARG A 49 -4.79 -3.54 27.68
CA ARG A 49 -5.09 -4.93 28.08
C ARG A 49 -6.53 -5.13 28.58
N GLY A 50 -7.36 -4.09 28.51
CA GLY A 50 -8.75 -4.13 28.93
C GLY A 50 -8.98 -3.94 30.43
N ASN A 51 -7.94 -3.57 31.18
CA ASN A 51 -8.02 -3.33 32.62
C ASN A 51 -8.08 -1.82 32.91
N TRP A 52 -9.24 -1.35 33.40
CA TRP A 52 -9.49 0.06 33.72
C TRP A 52 -9.05 0.45 35.12
N SER A 53 -8.73 -0.51 36.02
CA SER A 53 -8.43 -0.27 37.44
C SER A 53 -7.29 0.74 37.67
N ALA A 54 -6.33 0.84 36.74
CA ALA A 54 -5.27 1.83 36.81
C ALA A 54 -5.78 3.29 36.72
N VAL A 55 -6.89 3.49 36.01
CA VAL A 55 -7.55 4.81 35.93
C VAL A 55 -8.41 5.04 37.19
N ASP A 56 -9.06 3.99 37.69
CA ASP A 56 -9.91 4.09 38.90
C ASP A 56 -9.06 4.35 40.17
N ALA A 57 -7.79 3.96 40.16
CA ALA A 57 -6.84 4.17 41.26
C ALA A 57 -6.23 5.58 41.30
N LEU A 58 -6.47 6.42 40.30
CA LEU A 58 -6.03 7.83 40.29
C LEU A 58 -6.82 8.64 41.33
N ASP A 59 -6.14 9.58 41.99
CA ASP A 59 -6.85 10.57 42.80
C ASP A 59 -7.66 11.55 41.93
N ASP A 60 -8.49 12.39 42.54
CA ASP A 60 -9.40 13.27 41.81
C ASP A 60 -8.64 14.31 40.96
N VAL A 61 -7.48 14.80 41.40
CA VAL A 61 -6.66 15.77 40.69
C VAL A 61 -6.02 15.13 39.45
N GLU A 62 -5.40 13.98 39.64
CA GLU A 62 -4.81 13.19 38.53
C GLU A 62 -5.87 12.79 37.50
N ARG A 63 -7.04 12.35 37.98
CA ARG A 63 -8.15 11.98 37.09
C ARG A 63 -8.63 13.16 36.28
N GLN A 64 -8.88 14.32 36.89
CA GLN A 64 -9.30 15.53 36.19
C GLN A 64 -8.24 16.00 35.19
N SER A 65 -6.96 15.91 35.55
CA SER A 65 -5.85 16.20 34.66
C SER A 65 -5.85 15.29 33.43
N LEU A 66 -5.97 13.98 33.63
CA LEU A 66 -6.02 13.00 32.55
C LEU A 66 -7.27 13.16 31.66
N GLU A 67 -8.42 13.48 32.22
CA GLU A 67 -9.66 13.73 31.50
C GLU A 67 -9.60 14.98 30.60
N SER A 68 -8.78 15.95 30.97
CA SER A 68 -8.52 17.14 30.17
C SER A 68 -7.45 16.94 29.08
N TYR A 69 -6.73 15.81 29.10
CA TYR A 69 -5.68 15.51 28.14
C TYR A 69 -6.26 15.19 26.76
N VAL A 70 -5.59 15.68 25.72
CA VAL A 70 -6.04 15.56 24.31
C VAL A 70 -6.19 14.10 23.84
N LEU A 71 -5.54 13.13 24.50
CA LEU A 71 -5.65 11.69 24.22
C LEU A 71 -6.61 10.94 25.15
N TRP A 72 -7.32 11.61 26.05
CA TRP A 72 -8.37 10.99 26.87
C TRP A 72 -9.41 10.21 26.06
N PRO A 73 -9.88 10.72 24.88
CA PRO A 73 -10.80 9.96 24.04
C PRO A 73 -10.25 8.60 23.60
N ASP A 74 -8.93 8.45 23.45
CA ASP A 74 -8.30 7.17 23.08
C ASP A 74 -8.42 6.12 24.18
N LEU A 75 -8.19 6.51 25.44
CA LEU A 75 -8.37 5.61 26.60
C LEU A 75 -9.83 5.17 26.71
N ARG A 76 -10.77 6.11 26.57
CA ARG A 76 -12.21 5.79 26.59
C ARG A 76 -12.61 4.85 25.47
N ALA A 77 -12.11 5.06 24.26
CA ALA A 77 -12.34 4.15 23.13
C ALA A 77 -11.80 2.74 23.39
N LEU A 78 -10.59 2.63 23.97
CA LEU A 78 -10.01 1.33 24.34
C LEU A 78 -10.89 0.61 25.37
N ARG A 79 -11.34 1.30 26.41
CA ARG A 79 -12.27 0.73 27.40
C ARG A 79 -13.55 0.21 26.74
N LEU A 80 -14.24 1.07 25.99
CA LEU A 80 -15.50 0.70 25.31
C LEU A 80 -15.30 -0.44 24.29
N ARG A 81 -14.14 -0.48 23.62
CA ARG A 81 -13.79 -1.58 22.74
C ARG A 81 -13.61 -2.90 23.50
N ALA A 82 -12.96 -2.86 24.66
CA ALA A 82 -12.77 -4.05 25.50
C ALA A 82 -14.11 -4.57 26.06
N THR A 83 -15.02 -3.67 26.40
CA THR A 83 -16.34 -3.98 26.98
C THR A 83 -17.49 -3.95 25.98
N ILE A 84 -17.23 -3.93 24.66
CA ILE A 84 -18.27 -3.71 23.63
C ILE A 84 -19.45 -4.69 23.68
N LYS A 85 -19.25 -5.87 24.25
CA LYS A 85 -20.28 -6.90 24.41
C LYS A 85 -21.20 -6.65 25.61
N THR A 86 -20.76 -5.86 26.59
CA THR A 86 -21.42 -5.63 27.87
C THR A 86 -21.71 -4.15 28.14
N ALA A 87 -21.05 -3.24 27.43
CA ALA A 87 -21.31 -1.80 27.54
C ALA A 87 -22.76 -1.48 27.16
N SER A 88 -23.36 -0.51 27.85
CA SER A 88 -24.69 -0.04 27.51
C SER A 88 -24.66 0.70 26.16
N HIS A 89 -25.73 0.58 25.38
CA HIS A 89 -25.90 1.34 24.14
C HIS A 89 -25.74 2.86 24.37
N ALA A 90 -26.36 3.37 25.46
CA ALA A 90 -26.27 4.78 25.80
C ALA A 90 -24.83 5.28 26.04
N GLU A 91 -24.00 4.46 26.69
CA GLU A 91 -22.59 4.82 26.93
C GLU A 91 -21.79 4.91 25.64
N VAL A 92 -21.99 3.94 24.71
CA VAL A 92 -21.31 3.94 23.41
C VAL A 92 -21.79 5.10 22.55
N GLU A 93 -23.10 5.36 22.49
CA GLU A 93 -23.67 6.46 21.71
C GLU A 93 -23.21 7.82 22.24
N ALA A 94 -23.20 8.04 23.55
CA ALA A 94 -22.72 9.28 24.16
C ALA A 94 -21.22 9.53 23.80
N TYR A 95 -20.40 8.48 23.80
CA TYR A 95 -19.01 8.60 23.35
C TYR A 95 -18.92 8.95 21.86
N LEU A 96 -19.69 8.29 21.00
CA LEU A 96 -19.70 8.52 19.55
C LEU A 96 -20.24 9.92 19.19
N ASP A 97 -21.21 10.44 19.93
CA ASP A 97 -21.74 11.78 19.74
C ASP A 97 -20.70 12.85 20.13
N GLN A 98 -19.99 12.62 21.23
CA GLN A 98 -18.99 13.56 21.70
C GLN A 98 -17.71 13.59 20.85
N TYR A 99 -17.23 12.41 20.39
CA TYR A 99 -15.92 12.24 19.76
C TYR A 99 -15.97 11.69 18.33
N GLY A 100 -17.13 11.67 17.70
CA GLY A 100 -17.40 10.95 16.44
C GLY A 100 -16.52 11.30 15.25
N THR A 101 -15.85 12.44 15.26
CA THR A 101 -14.90 12.87 14.22
C THR A 101 -13.50 12.30 14.41
N LEU A 102 -13.15 11.87 15.62
CA LEU A 102 -11.82 11.32 15.91
C LEU A 102 -11.69 9.88 15.40
N LYS A 103 -10.48 9.50 15.03
CA LYS A 103 -10.20 8.15 14.55
C LYS A 103 -10.60 7.05 15.54
N PRO A 104 -10.28 7.11 16.85
CA PRO A 104 -10.70 6.08 17.80
C PRO A 104 -12.23 5.90 17.89
N ALA A 105 -13.00 6.97 17.70
CA ALA A 105 -14.46 6.89 17.67
C ALA A 105 -14.98 6.24 16.37
N ARG A 106 -14.34 6.53 15.22
CA ARG A 106 -14.69 5.86 13.95
C ARG A 106 -14.40 4.37 14.02
N ASP A 107 -13.25 3.97 14.58
CA ASP A 107 -12.89 2.56 14.77
C ASP A 107 -13.85 1.85 15.75
N LEU A 108 -14.27 2.52 16.81
CA LEU A 108 -15.27 2.00 17.74
C LEU A 108 -16.66 1.86 17.07
N ARG A 109 -17.09 2.85 16.29
CA ARG A 109 -18.36 2.83 15.54
C ARG A 109 -18.46 1.62 14.62
N TYR A 110 -17.39 1.30 13.91
CA TYR A 110 -17.34 0.11 13.07
C TYR A 110 -17.55 -1.18 13.88
N ARG A 111 -16.84 -1.33 15.00
CA ARG A 111 -17.00 -2.49 15.89
C ARG A 111 -18.37 -2.56 16.54
N TYR A 112 -18.91 -1.41 16.90
CA TYR A 112 -20.25 -1.31 17.48
C TYR A 112 -21.33 -1.71 16.45
N ALA A 113 -21.21 -1.27 15.21
CA ALA A 113 -22.10 -1.70 14.13
C ALA A 113 -22.10 -3.24 13.97
N LEU A 114 -20.90 -3.86 13.93
CA LEU A 114 -20.77 -5.32 13.87
C LEU A 114 -21.39 -6.02 15.10
N GLN A 115 -21.24 -5.45 16.30
CA GLN A 115 -21.82 -5.99 17.53
C GLN A 115 -23.35 -5.90 17.50
N LEU A 116 -23.92 -4.78 17.05
CA LEU A 116 -25.38 -4.62 16.89
C LEU A 116 -25.97 -5.64 15.92
N ALA A 117 -25.33 -5.85 14.77
CA ALA A 117 -25.73 -6.87 13.80
C ALA A 117 -25.66 -8.28 14.41
N LYS A 118 -24.59 -8.59 15.14
CA LYS A 118 -24.39 -9.88 15.79
C LYS A 118 -25.41 -10.18 16.89
N THR A 119 -25.86 -9.18 17.62
CA THR A 119 -26.85 -9.33 18.70
C THR A 119 -28.28 -9.23 18.23
N GLY A 120 -28.52 -9.07 16.92
CA GLY A 120 -29.86 -8.96 16.35
C GLY A 120 -30.53 -7.58 16.52
N ASN A 121 -29.80 -6.56 17.00
CA ASN A 121 -30.31 -5.18 17.05
C ASN A 121 -30.20 -4.52 15.68
N LEU A 122 -30.92 -5.08 14.69
CA LEU A 122 -30.82 -4.73 13.28
C LEU A 122 -31.31 -3.31 13.00
N GLY A 123 -32.27 -2.79 13.76
CA GLY A 123 -32.76 -1.41 13.61
C GLY A 123 -31.67 -0.37 13.92
N ALA A 124 -30.98 -0.52 15.05
CA ALA A 124 -29.86 0.34 15.42
C ALA A 124 -28.68 0.18 14.45
N TYR A 125 -28.40 -1.05 14.02
CA TYR A 125 -27.40 -1.33 13.00
C TYR A 125 -27.68 -0.57 11.70
N LEU A 126 -28.89 -0.68 11.13
CA LEU A 126 -29.26 -0.01 9.89
C LEU A 126 -29.17 1.52 9.99
N LYS A 127 -29.48 2.09 11.16
CA LYS A 127 -29.32 3.54 11.39
C LYS A 127 -27.87 3.97 11.22
N ILE A 128 -26.94 3.27 11.87
CA ILE A 128 -25.48 3.54 11.76
C ILE A 128 -24.99 3.26 10.34
N TYR A 129 -25.40 2.14 9.74
CA TYR A 129 -24.99 1.79 8.37
C TYR A 129 -25.40 2.88 7.37
N LYS A 130 -26.67 3.29 7.37
CA LYS A 130 -27.20 4.32 6.44
C LYS A 130 -26.51 5.68 6.63
N GLN A 131 -26.18 6.02 7.86
CA GLN A 131 -25.56 7.32 8.16
C GLN A 131 -24.06 7.37 7.82
N PHE A 132 -23.33 6.26 7.99
CA PHE A 132 -21.86 6.31 7.95
C PHE A 132 -21.19 5.37 6.95
N TYR A 133 -21.87 4.33 6.48
CA TYR A 133 -21.25 3.26 5.69
C TYR A 133 -21.89 2.99 4.34
N GLN A 134 -23.13 3.41 4.14
CA GLN A 134 -23.84 3.20 2.89
C GLN A 134 -23.09 3.88 1.73
N GLY A 135 -22.78 3.11 0.69
CA GLY A 135 -22.02 3.57 -0.50
C GLY A 135 -20.52 3.60 -0.33
N LEU A 136 -19.98 3.08 0.79
CA LEU A 136 -18.53 2.91 0.97
C LEU A 136 -17.99 1.56 0.48
N GLU A 137 -18.85 0.70 -0.06
CA GLU A 137 -18.52 -0.62 -0.62
C GLU A 137 -17.76 -1.53 0.38
N ILE A 138 -18.17 -1.46 1.66
CA ILE A 138 -17.64 -2.35 2.70
C ILE A 138 -18.52 -3.60 2.71
N ILE A 139 -18.14 -4.60 1.93
CA ILE A 139 -18.93 -5.79 1.64
C ILE A 139 -19.52 -6.46 2.89
N GLN A 140 -18.74 -6.59 3.96
CA GLN A 140 -19.20 -7.16 5.23
C GLN A 140 -20.41 -6.40 5.78
N LEU A 141 -20.33 -5.07 5.81
CA LEU A 141 -21.41 -4.22 6.29
C LEU A 141 -22.59 -4.19 5.31
N ASP A 142 -22.31 -4.23 4.01
CA ASP A 142 -23.34 -4.26 2.97
C ASP A 142 -24.17 -5.54 3.07
N CYS A 143 -23.56 -6.70 3.25
CA CYS A 143 -24.25 -7.97 3.41
C CYS A 143 -25.09 -8.02 4.71
N LEU A 144 -24.54 -7.52 5.81
CA LEU A 144 -25.30 -7.40 7.06
C LEU A 144 -26.51 -6.46 6.93
N ALA A 145 -26.38 -5.37 6.16
CA ALA A 145 -27.50 -4.45 5.90
C ALA A 145 -28.57 -5.09 5.01
N LEU A 146 -28.16 -5.81 3.96
CA LEU A 146 -29.08 -6.57 3.10
C LEU A 146 -29.87 -7.60 3.91
N ARG A 147 -29.18 -8.38 4.75
CA ARG A 147 -29.83 -9.31 5.65
C ARG A 147 -30.87 -8.62 6.55
N ALA A 148 -30.47 -7.52 7.19
CA ALA A 148 -31.38 -6.78 8.07
C ALA A 148 -32.61 -6.22 7.33
N GLU A 149 -32.45 -5.79 6.07
CA GLU A 149 -33.54 -5.30 5.24
C GLU A 149 -34.45 -6.46 4.75
N ILE A 150 -33.90 -7.63 4.47
CA ILE A 150 -34.66 -8.87 4.15
C ILE A 150 -35.48 -9.30 5.37
N ASP A 151 -34.86 -9.39 6.55
CA ASP A 151 -35.54 -9.75 7.82
C ASP A 151 -36.66 -8.75 8.19
N ALA A 152 -36.54 -7.49 7.76
CA ALA A 152 -37.58 -6.47 7.90
C ALA A 152 -38.68 -6.51 6.81
N GLY A 153 -38.70 -7.51 5.94
CA GLY A 153 -39.70 -7.68 4.87
C GLY A 153 -39.50 -6.73 3.67
N GLN A 154 -38.33 -6.15 3.48
CA GLN A 154 -38.03 -5.20 2.38
C GLN A 154 -37.32 -5.87 1.19
N GLN A 155 -37.55 -7.17 0.94
CA GLN A 155 -36.83 -7.97 -0.06
C GLN A 155 -36.77 -7.31 -1.43
N GLN A 156 -37.91 -6.80 -1.95
CA GLN A 156 -37.99 -6.21 -3.30
C GLN A 156 -37.06 -5.01 -3.52
N ARG A 157 -36.69 -4.30 -2.45
CA ARG A 157 -35.79 -3.12 -2.55
C ARG A 157 -34.32 -3.49 -2.65
N VAL A 158 -33.99 -4.70 -2.17
CA VAL A 158 -32.59 -5.09 -1.98
C VAL A 158 -32.12 -6.19 -2.92
N VAL A 159 -33.07 -6.87 -3.64
CA VAL A 159 -32.77 -8.00 -4.54
C VAL A 159 -31.66 -7.66 -5.54
N ASN A 160 -31.76 -6.56 -6.27
CA ASN A 160 -30.77 -6.20 -7.28
C ASN A 160 -29.36 -6.05 -6.66
N ARG A 161 -29.27 -5.38 -5.52
CA ARG A 161 -28.00 -5.23 -4.78
C ARG A 161 -27.44 -6.55 -4.28
N ALA A 162 -28.31 -7.45 -3.82
CA ALA A 162 -27.91 -8.79 -3.38
C ALA A 162 -27.39 -9.63 -4.55
N VAL A 163 -28.07 -9.57 -5.70
CA VAL A 163 -27.64 -10.24 -6.95
C VAL A 163 -26.31 -9.67 -7.45
N ASP A 164 -26.12 -8.34 -7.42
CA ASP A 164 -24.85 -7.70 -7.81
C ASP A 164 -23.69 -8.16 -6.93
N LEU A 165 -23.90 -8.23 -5.60
CA LEU A 165 -22.90 -8.73 -4.66
C LEU A 165 -22.62 -10.23 -4.83
N TRP A 166 -23.62 -11.00 -5.23
CA TRP A 166 -23.45 -12.42 -5.54
C TRP A 166 -22.71 -12.62 -6.87
N THR A 167 -22.99 -11.77 -7.89
CA THR A 167 -22.45 -11.90 -9.25
C THR A 167 -21.02 -11.34 -9.34
N VAL A 168 -20.09 -11.98 -8.65
CA VAL A 168 -18.66 -11.62 -8.64
C VAL A 168 -17.78 -12.87 -8.85
N GLY A 169 -16.57 -12.67 -9.35
CA GLY A 169 -15.64 -13.75 -9.67
C GLY A 169 -14.94 -14.40 -8.48
N LYS A 170 -15.19 -13.93 -7.24
CA LYS A 170 -14.54 -14.42 -6.02
C LYS A 170 -15.55 -14.75 -4.95
N SER A 171 -15.17 -15.59 -3.97
CA SER A 171 -15.97 -15.79 -2.76
C SER A 171 -16.07 -14.49 -1.98
N GLN A 172 -17.24 -14.24 -1.43
CA GLN A 172 -17.49 -13.13 -0.54
C GLN A 172 -17.24 -13.54 0.93
N VAL A 173 -17.34 -12.58 1.84
CA VAL A 173 -17.23 -12.83 3.28
C VAL A 173 -18.43 -13.62 3.80
N ASN A 174 -18.27 -14.37 4.89
CA ASN A 174 -19.30 -15.24 5.45
C ASN A 174 -20.59 -14.50 5.83
N GLU A 175 -20.52 -13.22 6.13
CA GLU A 175 -21.68 -12.38 6.42
C GLU A 175 -22.64 -12.25 5.24
N CYS A 176 -22.19 -12.58 4.03
CA CYS A 176 -23.02 -12.62 2.83
C CYS A 176 -23.79 -13.94 2.65
N ASP A 177 -23.35 -15.02 3.29
CA ASP A 177 -23.95 -16.36 3.09
C ASP A 177 -25.46 -16.38 3.32
N PRO A 178 -26.02 -15.79 4.42
CA PRO A 178 -27.47 -15.78 4.63
C PRO A 178 -28.27 -15.04 3.55
N VAL A 179 -27.64 -14.00 2.95
CA VAL A 179 -28.25 -13.26 1.83
C VAL A 179 -28.25 -14.11 0.57
N PHE A 180 -27.17 -14.81 0.31
CA PHE A 180 -27.02 -15.69 -0.86
C PHE A 180 -27.87 -16.96 -0.78
N GLU A 181 -28.04 -17.53 0.43
CA GLU A 181 -28.99 -18.61 0.70
C GLU A 181 -30.42 -18.15 0.40
N HIS A 182 -30.81 -16.96 0.88
CA HIS A 182 -32.13 -16.39 0.57
C HIS A 182 -32.36 -16.23 -0.95
N LEU A 183 -31.35 -15.74 -1.72
CA LEU A 183 -31.48 -15.63 -3.18
C LEU A 183 -31.71 -17.00 -3.85
N ALA A 184 -31.07 -18.05 -3.33
CA ALA A 184 -31.21 -19.41 -3.85
C ALA A 184 -32.56 -20.04 -3.45
N ASP A 185 -32.96 -19.93 -2.18
CA ASP A 185 -34.18 -20.53 -1.63
C ASP A 185 -35.46 -19.94 -2.26
N GLU A 186 -35.44 -18.63 -2.52
CA GLU A 186 -36.56 -17.94 -3.18
C GLU A 186 -36.50 -18.02 -4.71
N ASN A 187 -35.54 -18.77 -5.27
CA ASN A 187 -35.33 -18.93 -6.73
C ASN A 187 -35.19 -17.58 -7.46
N ILE A 188 -34.52 -16.61 -6.84
CA ILE A 188 -34.30 -15.28 -7.42
C ILE A 188 -33.21 -15.33 -8.49
N LEU A 189 -32.19 -16.18 -8.31
CA LEU A 189 -31.11 -16.36 -9.27
C LEU A 189 -31.57 -17.22 -10.45
N ASP A 190 -31.44 -16.69 -11.65
CA ASP A 190 -31.73 -17.42 -12.87
C ASP A 190 -30.46 -18.14 -13.42
N PRO A 191 -30.61 -19.06 -14.38
CA PRO A 191 -29.46 -19.76 -15.00
C PRO A 191 -28.43 -18.81 -15.62
N ALA A 192 -28.83 -17.64 -16.12
CA ALA A 192 -27.94 -16.67 -16.73
C ALA A 192 -27.04 -16.00 -15.66
N ASP A 193 -27.53 -15.84 -14.43
CA ASP A 193 -26.72 -15.33 -13.32
C ASP A 193 -25.59 -16.30 -12.97
N TYR A 194 -25.88 -17.60 -12.92
CA TYR A 194 -24.86 -18.62 -12.68
C TYR A 194 -23.82 -18.67 -13.80
N ILE A 195 -24.24 -18.59 -15.08
CA ILE A 195 -23.32 -18.54 -16.23
C ILE A 195 -22.45 -17.29 -16.16
N ARG A 196 -23.02 -16.12 -15.85
CA ARG A 196 -22.29 -14.86 -15.72
C ARG A 196 -21.24 -14.94 -14.61
N ARG A 197 -21.62 -15.42 -13.42
CA ARG A 197 -20.70 -15.61 -12.29
C ARG A 197 -19.62 -16.65 -12.59
N PHE A 198 -19.96 -17.71 -13.32
CA PHE A 198 -18.98 -18.70 -13.80
C PHE A 198 -17.91 -18.03 -14.67
N GLY A 199 -18.30 -17.22 -15.65
CA GLY A 199 -17.37 -16.45 -16.48
C GLY A 199 -16.45 -15.57 -15.65
N LEU A 200 -17.01 -14.78 -14.73
CA LEU A 200 -16.24 -13.94 -13.82
C LEU A 200 -15.27 -14.72 -12.93
N ALA A 201 -15.66 -15.93 -12.47
CA ALA A 201 -14.78 -16.79 -11.70
C ALA A 201 -13.61 -17.34 -12.53
N VAL A 202 -13.85 -17.65 -13.81
CA VAL A 202 -12.78 -18.04 -14.76
C VAL A 202 -11.83 -16.88 -14.99
N GLU A 203 -12.33 -15.66 -15.25
CA GLU A 203 -11.53 -14.46 -15.43
C GLU A 203 -10.68 -14.13 -14.19
N ALA A 204 -11.26 -14.32 -12.99
CA ALA A 204 -10.57 -14.15 -11.72
C ALA A 204 -9.59 -15.28 -11.38
N ARG A 205 -9.47 -16.31 -12.23
CA ARG A 205 -8.67 -17.53 -12.03
C ARG A 205 -9.10 -18.36 -10.79
N GLU A 206 -10.34 -18.20 -10.34
CA GLU A 206 -10.97 -18.95 -9.24
C GLU A 206 -11.64 -20.23 -9.77
N PHE A 207 -10.85 -21.08 -10.39
CA PHE A 207 -11.35 -22.26 -11.12
C PHE A 207 -12.09 -23.28 -10.25
N SER A 208 -11.75 -23.38 -8.97
CA SER A 208 -12.47 -24.23 -8.02
C SER A 208 -13.89 -23.73 -7.79
N MET A 209 -14.07 -22.42 -7.71
CA MET A 209 -15.38 -21.77 -7.62
C MET A 209 -16.16 -21.93 -8.93
N ALA A 210 -15.50 -21.73 -10.08
CA ALA A 210 -16.12 -21.96 -11.38
C ALA A 210 -16.65 -23.41 -11.48
N ARG A 211 -15.87 -24.41 -11.03
CA ARG A 211 -16.34 -25.82 -11.02
C ARG A 211 -17.52 -26.03 -10.07
N TRP A 212 -17.55 -25.35 -8.93
CA TRP A 212 -18.69 -25.40 -8.01
C TRP A 212 -19.95 -24.81 -8.67
N LEU A 213 -19.84 -23.64 -9.30
CA LEU A 213 -20.94 -23.00 -10.03
C LEU A 213 -21.44 -23.88 -11.22
N GLY A 214 -20.53 -24.56 -11.90
CA GLY A 214 -20.86 -25.46 -12.99
C GLY A 214 -21.88 -26.53 -12.62
N LYS A 215 -21.92 -26.95 -11.33
CA LYS A 215 -22.91 -27.94 -10.84
C LYS A 215 -24.36 -27.42 -10.92
N SER A 216 -24.55 -26.10 -10.82
CA SER A 216 -25.87 -25.47 -10.94
C SER A 216 -26.20 -25.07 -12.39
N ILE A 217 -25.28 -25.29 -13.35
CA ILE A 217 -25.47 -24.99 -14.76
C ILE A 217 -25.63 -26.28 -15.54
N ASP A 218 -24.54 -26.95 -15.89
CA ASP A 218 -24.52 -28.21 -16.61
C ASP A 218 -23.15 -28.92 -16.56
N GLN A 219 -23.10 -30.18 -17.06
CA GLN A 219 -21.86 -30.96 -17.08
C GLN A 219 -20.75 -30.31 -17.92
N ARG A 220 -21.10 -29.63 -19.00
CA ARG A 220 -20.12 -28.94 -19.87
C ARG A 220 -19.34 -27.89 -19.11
N HIS A 221 -19.98 -27.09 -18.25
CA HIS A 221 -19.32 -26.08 -17.44
C HIS A 221 -18.40 -26.70 -16.36
N ILE A 222 -18.82 -27.86 -15.78
CA ILE A 222 -17.95 -28.63 -14.87
C ILE A 222 -16.68 -29.10 -15.60
N ASP A 223 -16.81 -29.59 -16.82
CA ASP A 223 -15.69 -30.08 -17.62
C ASP A 223 -14.76 -28.95 -18.04
N ILE A 224 -15.29 -27.80 -18.46
CA ILE A 224 -14.50 -26.57 -18.76
C ILE A 224 -13.69 -26.17 -17.54
N ALA A 225 -14.31 -26.04 -16.37
CA ALA A 225 -13.61 -25.63 -15.14
C ALA A 225 -12.58 -26.69 -14.71
N SER A 226 -12.86 -27.98 -14.92
CA SER A 226 -11.93 -29.05 -14.59
C SER A 226 -10.68 -29.03 -15.48
N ARG A 227 -10.82 -28.65 -16.76
CA ARG A 227 -9.67 -28.43 -17.66
C ARG A 227 -8.82 -27.23 -17.21
N TRP A 228 -9.44 -26.11 -16.79
CA TRP A 228 -8.71 -24.97 -16.20
C TRP A 228 -7.91 -25.38 -14.97
N ILE A 229 -8.49 -26.19 -14.08
CA ILE A 229 -7.79 -26.73 -12.90
C ILE A 229 -6.61 -27.62 -13.32
N LYS A 230 -6.78 -28.46 -14.37
CA LYS A 230 -5.67 -29.29 -14.90
C LYS A 230 -4.55 -28.41 -15.46
N ALA A 231 -4.88 -27.41 -16.27
CA ALA A 231 -3.93 -26.44 -16.81
C ALA A 231 -3.18 -25.66 -15.71
N GLN A 232 -3.84 -25.38 -14.60
CA GLN A 232 -3.24 -24.71 -13.45
C GLN A 232 -2.28 -25.61 -12.67
N ARG A 233 -2.65 -26.88 -12.45
CA ARG A 233 -1.90 -27.82 -11.60
C ARG A 233 -0.73 -28.46 -12.31
N ASP A 234 -0.92 -28.86 -13.56
CA ASP A 234 0.10 -29.51 -14.39
C ASP A 234 0.06 -28.94 -15.81
N PRO A 235 0.59 -27.71 -15.97
CA PRO A 235 0.52 -27.03 -17.26
C PRO A 235 1.31 -27.75 -18.36
N VAL A 236 2.43 -28.40 -18.03
CA VAL A 236 3.26 -29.12 -19.00
C VAL A 236 2.51 -30.34 -19.55
N ALA A 237 1.96 -31.17 -18.68
CA ALA A 237 1.16 -32.31 -19.13
C ALA A 237 -0.09 -31.86 -19.90
N PHE A 238 -0.73 -30.75 -19.48
CA PHE A 238 -1.88 -30.21 -20.16
C PHE A 238 -1.57 -29.79 -21.60
N VAL A 239 -0.43 -29.12 -21.84
CA VAL A 239 0.01 -28.72 -23.18
C VAL A 239 0.43 -29.93 -24.03
N ARG A 240 1.16 -30.91 -23.47
CA ARG A 240 1.58 -32.12 -24.17
C ARG A 240 0.41 -33.03 -24.62
N ASP A 241 -0.67 -32.96 -23.87
CA ASP A 241 -1.91 -33.70 -24.19
C ASP A 241 -2.81 -32.93 -25.20
N ASP A 242 -2.33 -31.88 -25.85
CA ASP A 242 -3.11 -30.96 -26.68
C ASP A 242 -4.01 -31.63 -27.70
N LYS A 243 -3.57 -32.75 -28.30
CA LYS A 243 -4.32 -33.52 -29.30
C LYS A 243 -5.61 -34.15 -28.75
N GLN A 244 -5.73 -34.27 -27.42
CA GLN A 244 -6.93 -34.77 -26.75
C GLN A 244 -8.02 -33.71 -26.59
N TRP A 245 -7.65 -32.42 -26.79
CA TRP A 245 -8.55 -31.30 -26.57
C TRP A 245 -9.19 -30.81 -27.88
N SER A 246 -10.43 -30.36 -27.79
CA SER A 246 -11.11 -29.68 -28.91
C SER A 246 -10.35 -28.43 -29.34
N ASN A 247 -10.56 -27.98 -30.59
CA ASN A 247 -9.94 -26.74 -31.09
C ASN A 247 -10.93 -25.54 -31.03
N ASP A 248 -11.60 -25.38 -29.89
CA ASP A 248 -12.46 -24.22 -29.60
C ASP A 248 -11.71 -23.07 -28.93
N SER A 249 -12.37 -21.91 -28.80
CA SER A 249 -11.77 -20.71 -28.19
C SER A 249 -11.36 -20.95 -26.74
N THR A 250 -12.21 -21.59 -25.95
CA THR A 250 -11.96 -21.86 -24.53
C THR A 250 -10.73 -22.75 -24.34
N THR A 251 -10.59 -23.79 -25.18
CA THR A 251 -9.41 -24.65 -25.13
C THR A 251 -8.12 -23.89 -25.51
N ARG A 252 -8.18 -23.03 -26.52
CA ARG A 252 -7.02 -22.18 -26.86
C ARG A 252 -6.60 -21.27 -25.71
N GLU A 253 -7.56 -20.65 -25.03
CA GLU A 253 -7.31 -19.83 -23.83
C GLU A 253 -6.68 -20.65 -22.70
N GLN A 254 -7.16 -21.88 -22.47
CA GLN A 254 -6.59 -22.80 -21.48
C GLN A 254 -5.15 -23.20 -21.80
N LEU A 255 -4.84 -23.43 -23.08
CA LEU A 255 -3.48 -23.74 -23.54
C LEU A 255 -2.55 -22.53 -23.40
N ILE A 256 -2.99 -21.34 -23.78
CA ILE A 256 -2.23 -20.09 -23.58
C ILE A 256 -1.94 -19.89 -22.09
N TYR A 257 -2.93 -20.03 -21.24
CA TYR A 257 -2.75 -19.94 -19.79
C TYR A 257 -1.73 -20.95 -19.26
N ALA A 258 -1.75 -22.20 -19.77
CA ALA A 258 -0.76 -23.19 -19.39
C ALA A 258 0.66 -22.80 -19.85
N ILE A 259 0.82 -22.28 -21.06
CA ILE A 259 2.09 -21.74 -21.57
C ILE A 259 2.58 -20.57 -20.69
N GLU A 260 1.69 -19.61 -20.33
CA GLU A 260 2.05 -18.51 -19.43
C GLU A 260 2.59 -19.04 -18.08
N ARG A 261 1.93 -20.05 -17.52
CA ARG A 261 2.39 -20.65 -16.27
C ARG A 261 3.74 -21.36 -16.38
N ILE A 262 3.99 -22.05 -17.49
CA ILE A 262 5.31 -22.66 -17.76
C ILE A 262 6.36 -21.57 -17.86
N THR A 263 6.06 -20.49 -18.56
CA THR A 263 6.98 -19.36 -18.79
C THR A 263 7.53 -18.76 -17.48
N TYR A 264 6.74 -18.71 -16.41
CA TYR A 264 7.20 -18.21 -15.10
C TYR A 264 8.31 -19.05 -14.45
N ASN A 265 8.40 -20.35 -14.81
CA ASN A 265 9.36 -21.27 -14.21
C ASN A 265 10.45 -21.70 -15.19
N ASP A 266 10.11 -21.84 -16.47
CA ASP A 266 11.01 -22.31 -17.53
C ASP A 266 10.60 -21.68 -18.88
N PRO A 267 11.09 -20.47 -19.18
CA PRO A 267 10.77 -19.80 -20.44
C PRO A 267 11.26 -20.55 -21.69
N LEU A 268 12.36 -21.33 -21.58
CA LEU A 268 12.89 -22.09 -22.72
C LEU A 268 11.97 -23.27 -23.06
N LEU A 269 11.49 -23.99 -22.05
CA LEU A 269 10.49 -25.04 -22.25
C LEU A 269 9.18 -24.46 -22.79
N ALA A 270 8.77 -23.29 -22.29
CA ALA A 270 7.58 -22.62 -22.79
C ALA A 270 7.70 -22.27 -24.28
N LEU A 271 8.88 -21.78 -24.71
CA LEU A 271 9.17 -21.47 -26.11
C LEU A 271 9.13 -22.73 -26.99
N GLU A 272 9.72 -23.83 -26.54
CA GLU A 272 9.69 -25.13 -27.24
C GLU A 272 8.25 -25.59 -27.45
N LEU A 273 7.49 -25.68 -26.35
CA LEU A 273 6.10 -26.14 -26.39
C LEU A 273 5.18 -25.21 -27.20
N TRP A 274 5.40 -23.90 -27.14
CA TRP A 274 4.65 -22.93 -27.93
C TRP A 274 4.91 -23.09 -29.43
N ASN A 275 6.19 -23.25 -29.82
CA ASN A 275 6.57 -23.45 -31.21
C ASN A 275 5.93 -24.71 -31.84
N ASP A 276 5.72 -25.75 -31.05
CA ASP A 276 5.04 -26.97 -31.53
C ASP A 276 3.52 -26.78 -31.54
N LEU A 277 2.97 -26.17 -30.50
CA LEU A 277 1.55 -25.92 -30.33
C LEU A 277 1.00 -24.98 -31.42
N SER A 278 1.68 -23.89 -31.73
CA SER A 278 1.28 -22.88 -32.71
C SER A 278 1.24 -23.42 -34.15
N LYS A 279 2.09 -24.40 -34.48
CA LYS A 279 2.03 -25.08 -35.79
C LYS A 279 0.81 -25.96 -35.96
N GLY A 280 0.33 -26.58 -34.88
CA GLY A 280 -0.77 -27.54 -34.88
C GLY A 280 -2.16 -26.95 -34.67
N ARG A 281 -2.24 -25.74 -34.12
CA ARG A 281 -3.49 -25.07 -33.76
C ARG A 281 -3.59 -23.66 -34.35
N ARG A 282 -4.83 -23.24 -34.67
CA ARG A 282 -5.08 -21.89 -35.16
C ARG A 282 -5.38 -20.97 -33.99
N PHE A 283 -4.39 -20.27 -33.52
CA PHE A 283 -4.56 -19.12 -32.61
C PHE A 283 -4.92 -17.87 -33.41
N SER A 284 -5.47 -16.85 -32.78
CA SER A 284 -5.60 -15.54 -33.40
C SER A 284 -4.23 -14.85 -33.43
N ALA A 285 -4.03 -13.94 -34.37
CA ALA A 285 -2.80 -13.14 -34.44
C ALA A 285 -2.49 -12.38 -33.12
N GLU A 286 -3.53 -11.95 -32.42
CA GLU A 286 -3.39 -11.30 -31.10
C GLU A 286 -2.91 -12.30 -30.03
N GLN A 287 -3.48 -13.52 -29.99
CA GLN A 287 -3.07 -14.57 -29.07
C GLN A 287 -1.61 -14.97 -29.28
N GLU A 288 -1.19 -15.13 -30.54
CA GLU A 288 0.20 -15.44 -30.89
C GLU A 288 1.13 -14.31 -30.44
N LEU A 289 0.82 -13.07 -30.82
CA LEU A 289 1.60 -11.89 -30.48
C LEU A 289 1.79 -11.70 -28.96
N LEU A 290 0.72 -11.85 -28.19
CA LEU A 290 0.75 -11.68 -26.73
C LEU A 290 1.56 -12.80 -26.05
N THR A 291 1.40 -14.05 -26.52
CA THR A 291 2.10 -15.21 -25.96
C THR A 291 3.59 -15.16 -26.27
N GLU A 292 3.98 -14.89 -27.51
CA GLU A 292 5.38 -14.77 -27.93
C GLU A 292 6.09 -13.62 -27.21
N ARG A 293 5.41 -12.47 -27.08
CA ARG A 293 5.93 -11.34 -26.30
C ARG A 293 6.14 -11.70 -24.85
N HIS A 294 5.19 -12.41 -24.23
CA HIS A 294 5.31 -12.86 -22.85
C HIS A 294 6.53 -13.76 -22.64
N ILE A 295 6.73 -14.76 -23.49
CA ILE A 295 7.85 -15.68 -23.43
C ILE A 295 9.18 -14.91 -23.62
N ALA A 296 9.27 -14.06 -24.65
CA ALA A 296 10.48 -13.30 -24.96
C ALA A 296 10.88 -12.35 -23.80
N LEU A 297 9.92 -11.70 -23.17
CA LEU A 297 10.16 -10.84 -22.00
C LEU A 297 10.68 -11.63 -20.80
N TRP A 298 10.14 -12.81 -20.53
CA TRP A 298 10.63 -13.66 -19.42
C TRP A 298 12.02 -14.22 -19.71
N MET A 299 12.31 -14.63 -20.95
CA MET A 299 13.66 -15.01 -21.35
C MET A 299 14.66 -13.87 -21.09
N ALA A 300 14.28 -12.62 -21.39
CA ALA A 300 15.15 -11.47 -21.17
C ALA A 300 15.32 -11.14 -19.67
N ARG A 301 14.26 -11.25 -18.87
CA ARG A 301 14.30 -11.05 -17.42
C ARG A 301 15.22 -12.05 -16.73
N ASP A 302 15.15 -13.31 -17.14
CA ASP A 302 15.94 -14.40 -16.58
C ASP A 302 17.35 -14.50 -17.22
N ASN A 303 17.69 -13.56 -18.10
CA ASN A 303 18.99 -13.52 -18.79
C ASN A 303 19.32 -14.80 -19.55
N LEU A 304 18.33 -15.39 -20.23
CA LEU A 304 18.51 -16.65 -20.93
C LEU A 304 19.14 -16.47 -22.31
N PRO A 305 19.87 -17.49 -22.81
CA PRO A 305 20.43 -17.46 -24.16
C PRO A 305 19.37 -17.22 -25.22
N GLY A 306 19.66 -16.40 -26.22
CA GLY A 306 18.76 -16.10 -27.32
C GLY A 306 17.67 -15.08 -27.01
N ALA A 307 17.56 -14.56 -25.77
CA ALA A 307 16.55 -13.59 -25.37
C ALA A 307 16.52 -12.34 -26.27
N TYR A 308 17.69 -11.78 -26.62
CA TYR A 308 17.76 -10.65 -27.55
C TYR A 308 17.15 -10.96 -28.91
N ALA A 309 17.49 -12.12 -29.48
CA ALA A 309 16.96 -12.57 -30.77
C ALA A 309 15.44 -12.74 -30.72
N GLN A 310 14.91 -13.34 -29.65
CA GLN A 310 13.46 -13.50 -29.46
C GLN A 310 12.74 -12.16 -29.38
N LEU A 311 13.25 -11.21 -28.60
CA LEU A 311 12.67 -9.86 -28.53
C LEU A 311 12.72 -9.12 -29.87
N HIS A 312 13.79 -9.31 -30.65
CA HIS A 312 14.00 -8.62 -31.92
C HIS A 312 13.15 -9.20 -33.06
N GLN A 313 12.84 -10.49 -32.99
CA GLN A 313 11.99 -11.20 -33.97
C GLN A 313 10.49 -10.91 -33.79
N LEU A 314 10.10 -10.33 -32.64
CA LEU A 314 8.71 -9.98 -32.41
C LEU A 314 8.20 -9.02 -33.50
N PRO A 315 6.97 -9.23 -34.00
CA PRO A 315 6.35 -8.28 -34.92
C PRO A 315 6.31 -6.86 -34.39
N VAL A 316 6.34 -5.85 -35.25
CA VAL A 316 6.31 -4.44 -34.84
C VAL A 316 5.14 -4.13 -33.89
N ALA A 317 3.97 -4.73 -34.12
CA ALA A 317 2.81 -4.59 -33.25
C ALA A 317 3.02 -5.11 -31.81
N ALA A 318 3.98 -6.01 -31.60
CA ALA A 318 4.34 -6.53 -30.27
C ALA A 318 5.43 -5.72 -29.57
N GLN A 319 6.14 -4.86 -30.31
CA GLN A 319 7.25 -4.06 -29.79
C GLN A 319 6.73 -2.81 -29.06
N ASN A 320 6.18 -3.03 -27.87
CA ASN A 320 5.79 -1.94 -26.99
C ASN A 320 7.01 -1.39 -26.20
N GLU A 321 6.80 -0.34 -25.41
CA GLU A 321 7.84 0.28 -24.58
C GLU A 321 8.60 -0.72 -23.70
N GLU A 322 7.91 -1.72 -23.15
CA GLU A 322 8.55 -2.74 -22.30
C GLU A 322 9.50 -3.62 -23.11
N VAL A 323 9.12 -4.04 -24.30
CA VAL A 323 9.97 -4.83 -25.20
C VAL A 323 11.22 -4.03 -25.59
N LEU A 324 11.05 -2.75 -25.96
CA LEU A 324 12.18 -1.88 -26.35
C LEU A 324 13.15 -1.68 -25.18
N ARG A 325 12.64 -1.45 -23.96
CA ARG A 325 13.47 -1.38 -22.75
C ARG A 325 14.24 -2.67 -22.48
N TRP A 326 13.61 -3.83 -22.65
CA TRP A 326 14.29 -5.11 -22.43
C TRP A 326 15.28 -5.46 -23.55
N ARG A 327 15.02 -5.05 -24.78
CA ARG A 327 16.03 -5.13 -25.86
C ARG A 327 17.29 -4.35 -25.47
N ALA A 328 17.13 -3.07 -25.09
CA ALA A 328 18.26 -2.24 -24.68
C ALA A 328 19.00 -2.81 -23.45
N ARG A 329 18.26 -3.31 -22.43
CA ARG A 329 18.88 -3.94 -21.25
C ARG A 329 19.64 -5.22 -21.59
N THR A 330 19.15 -6.01 -22.54
CA THR A 330 19.84 -7.20 -23.01
C THR A 330 21.10 -6.83 -23.79
N SER A 331 21.04 -5.83 -24.68
CA SER A 331 22.18 -5.28 -25.39
C SER A 331 23.25 -4.73 -24.43
N LEU A 332 22.82 -4.03 -23.37
CA LEU A 332 23.70 -3.51 -22.32
C LEU A 332 24.41 -4.65 -21.57
N ARG A 333 23.68 -5.69 -21.19
CA ARG A 333 24.18 -6.87 -20.48
C ARG A 333 25.27 -7.61 -21.29
N ASP A 334 25.06 -7.68 -22.60
CA ASP A 334 25.97 -8.30 -23.52
C ASP A 334 27.10 -7.35 -23.94
N SER A 335 27.16 -6.12 -23.43
CA SER A 335 28.07 -5.05 -23.82
C SER A 335 28.06 -4.78 -25.32
N ASN A 336 26.92 -4.98 -25.96
CA ASN A 336 26.73 -4.75 -27.39
C ASN A 336 26.32 -3.31 -27.65
N TRP A 337 27.28 -2.41 -27.68
CA TRP A 337 27.10 -0.97 -27.78
C TRP A 337 26.37 -0.51 -29.06
N PRO A 338 26.67 -1.08 -30.27
CA PRO A 338 25.90 -0.73 -31.45
C PRO A 338 24.41 -1.08 -31.35
N ASN A 339 24.08 -2.27 -30.84
CA ASN A 339 22.71 -2.68 -30.65
C ASN A 339 22.03 -1.80 -29.59
N LEU A 340 22.71 -1.48 -28.49
CA LEU A 340 22.18 -0.60 -27.45
C LEU A 340 21.79 0.78 -28.02
N LEU A 341 22.65 1.38 -28.84
CA LEU A 341 22.35 2.67 -29.49
C LEU A 341 21.12 2.59 -30.41
N ALA A 342 21.00 1.50 -31.19
CA ALA A 342 19.88 1.26 -32.07
C ALA A 342 18.57 1.01 -31.27
N ASP A 343 18.66 0.26 -30.19
CA ASP A 343 17.50 -0.04 -29.33
C ASP A 343 16.99 1.21 -28.62
N ILE A 344 17.90 2.04 -28.06
CA ILE A 344 17.52 3.34 -27.47
C ILE A 344 16.89 4.26 -28.52
N ALA A 345 17.46 4.32 -29.73
CA ALA A 345 16.89 5.14 -30.81
C ALA A 345 15.49 4.69 -31.27
N SER A 346 15.11 3.45 -30.97
CA SER A 346 13.78 2.90 -31.27
C SER A 346 12.73 3.23 -30.21
N MET A 347 13.14 3.76 -29.05
CA MET A 347 12.25 4.15 -27.94
C MET A 347 11.51 5.46 -28.27
N THR A 348 10.47 5.76 -27.51
CA THR A 348 9.80 7.06 -27.58
C THR A 348 10.73 8.20 -27.17
N ASP A 349 10.50 9.42 -27.65
CA ASP A 349 11.29 10.61 -27.28
C ASP A 349 11.31 10.82 -25.75
N ALA A 350 10.21 10.54 -25.10
CA ALA A 350 10.10 10.62 -23.62
C ALA A 350 11.07 9.63 -22.92
N GLU A 351 11.14 8.38 -23.39
CA GLU A 351 12.05 7.39 -22.84
C GLU A 351 13.51 7.72 -23.16
N GLN A 352 13.81 8.09 -24.41
CA GLN A 352 15.18 8.50 -24.80
C GLN A 352 15.68 9.68 -23.97
N SER A 353 14.76 10.58 -23.55
CA SER A 353 15.06 11.75 -22.71
C SER A 353 15.16 11.44 -21.23
N SER A 354 14.83 10.21 -20.79
CA SER A 354 14.97 9.82 -19.40
C SER A 354 16.44 9.77 -18.97
N GLU A 355 16.69 9.96 -17.68
CA GLU A 355 18.05 9.95 -17.13
C GLU A 355 18.77 8.62 -17.39
N GLU A 356 18.08 7.48 -17.22
CA GLU A 356 18.61 6.14 -17.47
C GLU A 356 19.14 6.02 -18.90
N TRP A 357 18.31 6.35 -19.90
CA TRP A 357 18.69 6.13 -21.29
C TRP A 357 19.63 7.20 -21.83
N ARG A 358 19.63 8.41 -21.30
CA ARG A 358 20.66 9.42 -21.59
C ARG A 358 22.04 8.96 -21.09
N TYR A 359 22.11 8.44 -19.86
CA TYR A 359 23.36 7.91 -19.31
C TYR A 359 23.92 6.77 -20.16
N TRP A 360 23.11 5.72 -20.36
CA TRP A 360 23.57 4.55 -21.11
C TRP A 360 23.87 4.85 -22.57
N ARG A 361 23.16 5.79 -23.18
CA ARG A 361 23.50 6.32 -24.51
C ARG A 361 24.87 7.02 -24.51
N GLY A 362 25.17 7.81 -23.47
CA GLY A 362 26.47 8.45 -23.31
C GLY A 362 27.59 7.43 -23.22
N ILE A 363 27.45 6.41 -22.37
CA ILE A 363 28.40 5.32 -22.23
C ILE A 363 28.59 4.54 -23.56
N ALA A 364 27.48 4.22 -24.23
CA ALA A 364 27.55 3.51 -25.51
C ALA A 364 28.26 4.33 -26.62
N LEU A 365 28.07 5.67 -26.65
CA LEU A 365 28.77 6.57 -27.56
C LEU A 365 30.26 6.63 -27.28
N GLN A 366 30.72 6.58 -26.02
CA GLN A 366 32.14 6.48 -25.68
C GLN A 366 32.75 5.20 -26.25
N HIS A 367 32.09 4.06 -26.05
CA HIS A 367 32.54 2.77 -26.57
C HIS A 367 32.49 2.69 -28.10
N ASP A 368 31.62 3.47 -28.75
CA ASP A 368 31.55 3.61 -30.21
C ASP A 368 32.56 4.65 -30.78
N GLY A 369 33.42 5.21 -29.94
CA GLY A 369 34.43 6.19 -30.31
C GLY A 369 33.92 7.62 -30.56
N LYS A 370 32.66 7.89 -30.29
CA LYS A 370 32.02 9.20 -30.47
C LYS A 370 32.15 10.08 -29.20
N MET A 371 33.42 10.30 -28.80
CA MET A 371 33.75 10.94 -27.50
C MET A 371 33.13 12.33 -27.30
N SER A 372 33.07 13.16 -28.35
CA SER A 372 32.51 14.52 -28.25
C SER A 372 31.01 14.49 -27.94
N ALA A 373 30.25 13.64 -28.64
CA ALA A 373 28.80 13.51 -28.40
C ALA A 373 28.50 12.88 -27.05
N ALA A 374 29.32 11.92 -26.61
CA ALA A 374 29.23 11.31 -25.29
C ALA A 374 29.46 12.34 -24.19
N SER A 375 30.56 13.12 -24.27
CA SER A 375 30.90 14.15 -23.29
C SER A 375 29.82 15.25 -23.19
N GLU A 376 29.26 15.70 -24.31
CA GLU A 376 28.19 16.67 -24.32
C GLU A 376 26.93 16.16 -23.56
N LEU A 377 26.53 14.91 -23.85
CA LEU A 377 25.36 14.30 -23.24
C LEU A 377 25.55 14.07 -21.75
N LEU A 378 26.67 13.48 -21.35
CA LEU A 378 27.00 13.19 -19.96
C LEU A 378 27.21 14.47 -19.13
N SER A 379 27.82 15.53 -19.71
CA SER A 379 28.00 16.81 -19.01
C SER A 379 26.66 17.49 -18.68
N LYS A 380 25.69 17.42 -19.60
CA LYS A 380 24.34 17.93 -19.31
C LYS A 380 23.69 17.13 -18.18
N LEU A 381 23.81 15.80 -18.21
CA LEU A 381 23.24 14.92 -17.21
C LEU A 381 23.92 15.09 -15.83
N ALA A 382 25.24 15.30 -15.78
CA ALA A 382 26.00 15.54 -14.55
C ALA A 382 25.55 16.80 -13.78
N GLY A 383 24.90 17.74 -14.47
CA GLY A 383 24.28 18.92 -13.85
C GLY A 383 22.93 18.65 -13.16
N GLU A 384 22.43 17.41 -13.19
CA GLU A 384 21.13 17.04 -12.62
C GLU A 384 21.32 16.29 -11.29
N ARG A 385 20.49 16.62 -10.27
CA ARG A 385 20.48 15.91 -8.99
C ARG A 385 19.68 14.63 -9.10
N SER A 386 20.30 13.61 -9.64
CA SER A 386 19.71 12.29 -9.83
C SER A 386 20.78 11.20 -9.74
N TYR A 387 20.33 9.94 -9.63
CA TYR A 387 21.23 8.80 -9.62
C TYR A 387 22.13 8.75 -10.86
N TYR A 388 21.54 8.90 -12.05
CA TYR A 388 22.29 8.90 -13.30
C TYR A 388 23.09 10.19 -13.53
N GLY A 389 22.63 11.31 -12.95
CA GLY A 389 23.40 12.56 -12.91
C GLY A 389 24.69 12.40 -12.13
N PHE A 390 24.63 11.75 -10.98
CA PHE A 390 25.83 11.47 -10.16
C PHE A 390 26.76 10.46 -10.84
N LEU A 391 26.23 9.40 -11.47
CA LEU A 391 27.05 8.49 -12.27
C LEU A 391 27.75 9.21 -13.45
N ALA A 392 27.04 10.12 -14.10
CA ALA A 392 27.64 10.93 -15.19
C ALA A 392 28.73 11.89 -14.67
N ALA A 393 28.54 12.44 -13.46
CA ALA A 393 29.56 13.26 -12.81
C ALA A 393 30.82 12.42 -12.46
N ASP A 394 30.65 11.22 -11.92
CA ASP A 394 31.74 10.28 -11.65
C ASP A 394 32.50 9.93 -12.92
N GLU A 395 31.79 9.62 -14.01
CA GLU A 395 32.40 9.28 -15.31
C GLU A 395 33.26 10.42 -15.88
N LEU A 396 32.89 11.66 -15.61
CA LEU A 396 33.58 12.85 -16.09
C LEU A 396 34.55 13.45 -15.06
N GLY A 397 34.61 12.93 -13.82
CA GLY A 397 35.40 13.49 -12.73
C GLY A 397 34.92 14.86 -12.28
N LEU A 398 33.59 15.11 -12.38
CA LEU A 398 32.94 16.37 -11.98
C LEU A 398 32.34 16.28 -10.56
N PRO A 399 32.20 17.41 -9.85
CA PRO A 399 31.50 17.45 -8.58
C PRO A 399 29.99 17.18 -8.77
N TYR A 400 29.34 16.59 -7.76
CA TYR A 400 27.90 16.33 -7.79
C TYR A 400 27.09 17.62 -7.72
N ALA A 401 26.06 17.73 -8.54
CA ALA A 401 25.10 18.83 -8.53
C ALA A 401 23.99 18.57 -7.51
N PHE A 402 24.21 18.91 -6.25
CA PHE A 402 23.19 18.70 -5.19
C PHE A 402 22.01 19.67 -5.28
N GLY A 403 22.24 20.93 -5.71
CA GLY A 403 21.18 21.92 -5.85
C GLY A 403 20.42 22.17 -4.56
N ASN A 404 21.14 22.19 -3.40
CA ASN A 404 20.50 22.44 -2.12
C ASN A 404 19.95 23.87 -2.05
N ASN A 405 18.70 23.99 -1.58
CA ASN A 405 18.04 25.27 -1.37
C ASN A 405 17.17 25.18 -0.11
N ASP A 406 17.71 25.69 1.00
CA ASP A 406 17.06 25.62 2.30
C ASP A 406 15.79 26.48 2.33
N ILE A 407 14.71 25.93 2.87
CA ILE A 407 13.44 26.62 3.01
C ILE A 407 13.53 27.62 4.17
N ALA A 408 13.19 28.87 3.91
CA ALA A 408 13.08 29.88 4.95
C ALA A 408 11.86 29.60 5.87
N PRO A 409 12.05 29.52 7.21
CA PRO A 409 10.94 29.34 8.14
C PRO A 409 10.09 30.62 8.23
N ASP A 410 8.76 30.48 8.08
CA ASP A 410 7.78 31.51 8.46
C ASP A 410 7.29 31.22 9.88
N GLU A 411 7.88 31.88 10.87
CA GLU A 411 7.57 31.64 12.29
C GLU A 411 6.12 31.95 12.63
N ARG A 412 5.45 32.83 11.90
CA ARG A 412 4.02 33.10 12.08
C ARG A 412 3.17 31.91 11.69
N ILE A 413 3.44 31.31 10.53
CA ILE A 413 2.72 30.11 10.08
C ILE A 413 3.05 28.93 10.99
N ILE A 414 4.32 28.72 11.31
CA ILE A 414 4.78 27.63 12.19
C ILE A 414 4.09 27.70 13.56
N THR A 415 4.02 28.90 14.17
CA THR A 415 3.33 29.10 15.45
C THR A 415 1.84 28.81 15.35
N GLN A 416 1.18 29.26 14.27
CA GLN A 416 -0.22 28.95 14.03
C GLN A 416 -0.47 27.44 13.90
N LEU A 417 0.39 26.73 13.17
CA LEU A 417 0.31 25.28 13.03
C LEU A 417 0.56 24.57 14.37
N ALA A 418 1.55 25.00 15.14
CA ALA A 418 1.88 24.39 16.42
C ALA A 418 0.76 24.51 17.48
N THR A 419 -0.16 25.47 17.33
CA THR A 419 -1.30 25.66 18.23
C THR A 419 -2.60 25.01 17.74
N ARG A 420 -2.62 24.38 16.57
CA ARG A 420 -3.79 23.67 16.06
C ARG A 420 -4.05 22.40 16.87
N ALA A 421 -5.28 22.23 17.31
CA ALA A 421 -5.68 21.08 18.15
C ALA A 421 -5.45 19.70 17.48
N ASP A 422 -5.64 19.60 16.16
CA ASP A 422 -5.41 18.38 15.39
C ASP A 422 -3.91 18.04 15.30
N LEU A 423 -3.03 19.03 15.11
CA LEU A 423 -1.58 18.83 15.08
C LEU A 423 -1.00 18.57 16.47
N ILE A 424 -1.52 19.24 17.52
CA ILE A 424 -1.18 18.93 18.93
C ILE A 424 -1.51 17.47 19.22
N ARG A 425 -2.71 17.03 18.85
CA ARG A 425 -3.14 15.64 19.06
C ARG A 425 -2.24 14.65 18.30
N ALA A 426 -1.91 14.94 17.05
CA ALA A 426 -0.99 14.12 16.26
C ALA A 426 0.40 14.02 16.90
N ARG A 427 0.92 15.15 17.41
CA ARG A 427 2.20 15.20 18.14
C ARG A 427 2.15 14.38 19.43
N GLU A 428 1.09 14.52 20.24
CA GLU A 428 0.97 13.77 21.49
C GLU A 428 0.91 12.26 21.23
N LEU A 429 0.19 11.80 20.19
CA LEU A 429 0.21 10.39 19.76
C LEU A 429 1.62 9.92 19.39
N PHE A 430 2.41 10.74 18.72
CA PHE A 430 3.81 10.43 18.42
C PHE A 430 4.65 10.33 19.69
N LEU A 431 4.52 11.29 20.62
CA LEU A 431 5.29 11.34 21.85
C LEU A 431 5.00 10.18 22.82
N VAL A 432 3.77 9.66 22.82
CA VAL A 432 3.40 8.47 23.62
C VAL A 432 3.70 7.14 22.92
N GLY A 433 4.38 7.15 21.76
CA GLY A 433 4.75 5.94 21.04
C GLY A 433 3.63 5.32 20.20
N LEU A 434 2.51 6.03 19.99
CA LEU A 434 1.41 5.63 19.10
C LEU A 434 1.60 6.24 17.70
N ASP A 435 2.84 6.18 17.18
CA ASP A 435 3.28 6.88 15.98
C ASP A 435 2.39 6.58 14.76
N GLY A 436 1.98 5.33 14.54
CA GLY A 436 1.09 4.99 13.43
C GLY A 436 -0.26 5.73 13.46
N ARG A 437 -0.82 5.97 14.64
CA ARG A 437 -2.04 6.78 14.82
C ARG A 437 -1.73 8.26 14.62
N GLY A 438 -0.62 8.74 15.20
CA GLY A 438 -0.16 10.12 15.05
C GLY A 438 0.05 10.47 13.58
N ARG A 439 0.70 9.61 12.80
CA ARG A 439 0.88 9.80 11.34
C ARG A 439 -0.46 9.96 10.61
N SER A 440 -1.44 9.11 10.93
CA SER A 440 -2.77 9.19 10.32
C SER A 440 -3.50 10.50 10.64
N GLU A 441 -3.42 10.98 11.88
CA GLU A 441 -4.00 12.27 12.28
C GLU A 441 -3.28 13.44 11.61
N TRP A 442 -1.94 13.41 11.58
CA TRP A 442 -1.12 14.41 10.91
C TRP A 442 -1.43 14.50 9.42
N ASP A 443 -1.44 13.37 8.72
CA ASP A 443 -1.64 13.33 7.27
C ASP A 443 -3.03 13.87 6.89
N ILE A 444 -4.05 13.58 7.68
CA ILE A 444 -5.40 14.15 7.51
C ILE A 444 -5.35 15.67 7.75
N ALA A 445 -4.71 16.11 8.84
CA ALA A 445 -4.67 17.51 9.22
C ALA A 445 -4.01 18.39 8.15
N ILE A 446 -2.94 17.89 7.50
CA ILE A 446 -2.22 18.65 6.47
C ILE A 446 -2.77 18.47 5.05
N SER A 447 -3.59 17.43 4.80
CA SER A 447 -4.03 17.07 3.43
C SER A 447 -4.72 18.22 2.68
N PHE A 448 -5.50 19.02 3.39
CA PHE A 448 -6.26 20.14 2.84
C PHE A 448 -5.54 21.49 2.93
N MET A 449 -4.30 21.53 3.47
CA MET A 449 -3.53 22.76 3.56
C MET A 449 -2.96 23.17 2.20
N PRO A 450 -2.81 24.48 1.94
CA PRO A 450 -2.02 24.99 0.81
C PRO A 450 -0.57 24.47 0.84
N ALA A 451 0.07 24.39 -0.33
CA ALA A 451 1.46 23.91 -0.46
C ALA A 451 2.43 24.63 0.49
N GLU A 452 2.36 25.97 0.56
CA GLU A 452 3.17 26.77 1.46
C GLU A 452 3.04 26.35 2.94
N GLN A 453 1.79 26.11 3.41
CA GLN A 453 1.58 25.66 4.79
C GLN A 453 2.11 24.24 5.02
N LYS A 454 2.02 23.35 4.01
CA LYS A 454 2.60 21.99 4.09
C LYS A 454 4.11 22.04 4.24
N VAL A 455 4.77 22.95 3.54
CA VAL A 455 6.21 23.17 3.64
C VAL A 455 6.58 23.67 5.04
N GLN A 456 5.84 24.63 5.61
CA GLN A 456 6.07 25.09 6.98
C GLN A 456 5.72 24.01 8.03
N ALA A 457 4.74 23.17 7.77
CA ALA A 457 4.45 21.99 8.59
C ALA A 457 5.62 20.97 8.56
N ALA A 458 6.34 20.85 7.43
CA ALA A 458 7.53 20.01 7.36
C ALA A 458 8.63 20.51 8.31
N ILE A 459 8.87 21.82 8.35
CA ILE A 459 9.81 22.43 9.30
C ILE A 459 9.37 22.18 10.75
N LEU A 460 8.06 22.36 11.04
CA LEU A 460 7.50 22.10 12.36
C LEU A 460 7.72 20.63 12.78
N ALA A 461 7.42 19.68 11.89
CA ALA A 461 7.65 18.26 12.16
C ALA A 461 9.14 17.94 12.39
N SER A 462 10.04 18.56 11.62
CA SER A 462 11.50 18.45 11.82
C SER A 462 11.93 18.94 13.19
N ARG A 463 11.45 20.12 13.63
CA ARG A 463 11.69 20.67 14.98
C ARG A 463 11.17 19.77 16.10
N TRP A 464 10.11 18.99 15.83
CA TRP A 464 9.59 18.00 16.76
C TRP A 464 10.35 16.65 16.72
N GLY A 465 11.39 16.52 15.90
CA GLY A 465 12.11 15.26 15.68
C GLY A 465 11.29 14.21 14.91
N TRP A 466 10.18 14.61 14.30
CA TRP A 466 9.30 13.70 13.56
C TRP A 466 9.68 13.62 12.08
N HIS A 467 10.86 13.07 11.83
CA HIS A 467 11.52 13.10 10.52
C HIS A 467 10.68 12.53 9.39
N SER A 468 9.96 11.42 9.63
CA SER A 468 9.10 10.84 8.59
C SER A 468 8.01 11.81 8.11
N ARG A 469 7.46 12.62 9.01
CA ARG A 469 6.43 13.61 8.67
C ARG A 469 7.04 14.85 8.05
N ALA A 470 8.24 15.26 8.46
CA ALA A 470 8.99 16.34 7.82
C ALA A 470 9.24 16.02 6.33
N ILE A 471 9.79 14.83 6.03
CA ILE A 471 10.05 14.37 4.65
C ILE A 471 8.75 14.31 3.83
N SER A 472 7.67 13.72 4.38
CA SER A 472 6.41 13.56 3.68
C SER A 472 5.69 14.89 3.44
N ALA A 473 5.70 15.80 4.44
CA ALA A 473 5.05 17.10 4.33
C ALA A 473 5.76 18.00 3.31
N ALA A 474 7.12 18.04 3.31
CA ALA A 474 7.89 18.74 2.29
C ALA A 474 7.54 18.26 0.88
N ALA A 475 7.57 16.95 0.64
CA ALA A 475 7.21 16.36 -0.65
C ALA A 475 5.76 16.68 -1.07
N SER A 476 4.79 16.64 -0.11
CA SER A 476 3.39 16.98 -0.40
C SER A 476 3.15 18.47 -0.67
N GLY A 477 4.08 19.33 -0.21
CA GLY A 477 4.15 20.76 -0.52
C GLY A 477 4.86 21.06 -1.84
N GLY A 478 5.41 20.02 -2.53
CA GLY A 478 6.16 20.19 -3.77
C GLY A 478 7.62 20.62 -3.56
N GLU A 479 8.12 20.53 -2.33
CA GLU A 479 9.48 20.95 -1.98
C GLU A 479 10.43 19.76 -1.97
N TYR A 480 11.46 19.82 -2.82
CA TYR A 480 12.43 18.74 -3.02
C TYR A 480 13.88 19.18 -2.86
N ASP A 481 14.14 20.48 -2.69
CA ASP A 481 15.49 21.03 -2.77
C ASP A 481 16.12 21.30 -1.40
N ASP A 482 15.34 21.34 -0.31
CA ASP A 482 15.88 21.39 1.04
C ASP A 482 16.38 20.00 1.47
N LEU A 483 17.70 19.80 1.35
CA LEU A 483 18.32 18.51 1.65
C LEU A 483 18.34 18.23 3.16
N SER A 484 18.33 19.24 4.01
CA SER A 484 18.31 19.07 5.46
C SER A 484 17.01 18.45 5.95
N LEU A 485 15.87 18.88 5.39
CA LEU A 485 14.56 18.30 5.65
C LEU A 485 14.37 16.93 4.99
N ARG A 486 14.94 16.75 3.80
CA ARG A 486 14.73 15.53 2.99
C ARG A 486 15.63 14.35 3.39
N TYR A 487 16.81 14.65 3.94
CA TYR A 487 17.84 13.68 4.33
C TYR A 487 18.33 13.93 5.76
N PRO A 488 17.41 13.94 6.76
CA PRO A 488 17.80 14.09 8.14
C PRO A 488 18.66 12.91 8.59
N LEU A 489 19.46 13.12 9.63
CA LEU A 489 20.35 12.11 10.20
C LEU A 489 19.93 11.75 11.64
N PRO A 490 18.73 11.16 11.86
CA PRO A 490 18.31 10.74 13.19
C PRO A 490 19.15 9.58 13.70
N PHE A 491 19.16 9.36 15.02
CA PHE A 491 19.90 8.24 15.66
C PHE A 491 21.39 8.23 15.30
N HIS A 492 22.02 9.40 15.22
CA HIS A 492 23.36 9.58 14.68
C HIS A 492 24.39 8.63 15.29
N ASP A 493 24.45 8.53 16.61
CA ASP A 493 25.45 7.71 17.29
C ASP A 493 25.21 6.21 17.05
N THR A 494 23.95 5.80 17.03
CA THR A 494 23.56 4.41 16.74
C THR A 494 23.98 4.00 15.31
N PHE A 495 23.63 4.81 14.31
CA PHE A 495 24.01 4.52 12.93
C PHE A 495 25.52 4.51 12.73
N ARG A 496 26.24 5.49 13.34
CA ARG A 496 27.69 5.57 13.24
C ARG A 496 28.36 4.35 13.86
N GLN A 497 27.96 3.98 15.07
CA GLN A 497 28.53 2.82 15.78
C GLN A 497 28.33 1.53 15.00
N TYR A 498 27.10 1.18 14.65
CA TYR A 498 26.82 -0.09 13.98
C TYR A 498 27.36 -0.14 12.53
N ALA A 499 27.42 0.98 11.81
CA ALA A 499 28.06 1.02 10.52
C ALA A 499 29.57 0.78 10.64
N GLN A 500 30.23 1.34 11.67
CA GLN A 500 31.63 1.11 11.96
C GLN A 500 31.89 -0.38 12.30
N ASP A 501 31.06 -0.98 13.16
CA ASP A 501 31.16 -2.39 13.52
C ASP A 501 30.99 -3.33 12.31
N ALA A 502 30.12 -2.94 11.37
CA ALA A 502 29.87 -3.67 10.12
C ALA A 502 30.88 -3.32 9.00
N SER A 503 31.82 -2.38 9.23
CA SER A 503 32.78 -1.88 8.23
C SER A 503 32.10 -1.35 6.95
N ILE A 504 30.97 -0.65 7.09
CA ILE A 504 30.25 0.03 6.01
C ILE A 504 30.20 1.54 6.22
N PRO A 505 30.05 2.36 5.17
CA PRO A 505 29.82 3.79 5.31
C PRO A 505 28.49 4.05 6.03
N PRO A 506 28.43 4.91 7.07
CA PRO A 506 27.16 5.27 7.74
C PRO A 506 26.10 5.82 6.77
N THR A 507 26.52 6.55 5.75
CA THR A 507 25.65 7.10 4.69
C THR A 507 24.88 6.01 3.95
N TRP A 508 25.47 4.84 3.76
CA TRP A 508 24.77 3.71 3.15
C TRP A 508 23.65 3.18 4.05
N ALA A 509 23.92 2.99 5.33
CA ALA A 509 22.90 2.58 6.30
C ALA A 509 21.75 3.60 6.40
N TYR A 510 22.06 4.92 6.40
CA TYR A 510 21.05 5.98 6.33
C TYR A 510 20.22 5.93 5.04
N GLY A 511 20.86 5.70 3.90
CA GLY A 511 20.18 5.56 2.61
C GLY A 511 19.17 4.43 2.62
N VAL A 512 19.54 3.26 3.17
CA VAL A 512 18.65 2.11 3.32
C VAL A 512 17.48 2.45 4.26
N ALA A 513 17.74 2.93 5.47
CA ALA A 513 16.68 3.25 6.44
C ALA A 513 15.70 4.31 5.91
N ARG A 514 16.21 5.31 5.19
CA ARG A 514 15.36 6.32 4.55
C ARG A 514 14.48 5.73 3.46
N SER A 515 15.02 4.87 2.60
CA SER A 515 14.28 4.26 1.49
C SER A 515 13.25 3.25 1.98
N GLU A 516 13.58 2.47 3.00
CA GLU A 516 12.75 1.40 3.52
C GLU A 516 11.61 1.90 4.42
N SER A 517 11.86 2.92 5.22
CA SER A 517 10.91 3.31 6.27
C SER A 517 10.72 4.81 6.47
N LEU A 518 11.46 5.69 5.81
CA LEU A 518 11.57 7.10 6.19
C LEU A 518 11.89 7.28 7.69
N PHE A 519 12.72 6.42 8.23
CA PHE A 519 13.10 6.38 9.66
C PHE A 519 11.96 6.04 10.63
N MET A 520 10.88 5.40 10.15
CA MET A 520 9.80 4.92 11.03
C MET A 520 10.20 3.60 11.70
N ARG A 521 10.21 3.57 13.05
CA ARG A 521 10.64 2.41 13.84
C ARG A 521 9.58 1.32 13.94
N ASP A 522 8.31 1.68 13.87
CA ASP A 522 7.14 0.84 14.12
C ASP A 522 6.49 0.30 12.86
N VAL A 523 7.01 0.68 11.68
CA VAL A 523 6.39 0.32 10.41
C VAL A 523 6.57 -1.17 10.10
N ARG A 524 5.49 -1.74 9.53
CA ARG A 524 5.49 -3.13 9.05
C ARG A 524 4.92 -3.14 7.63
N SER A 525 5.62 -3.81 6.71
CA SER A 525 5.12 -3.99 5.34
C SER A 525 4.02 -5.05 5.27
N SER A 526 3.28 -5.08 4.16
CA SER A 526 2.29 -6.14 3.87
C SER A 526 2.92 -7.54 3.78
N ALA A 527 4.20 -7.62 3.37
CA ALA A 527 4.97 -8.86 3.34
C ALA A 527 5.55 -9.27 4.71
N GLY A 528 5.41 -8.42 5.74
CA GLY A 528 5.85 -8.68 7.10
C GLY A 528 7.25 -8.17 7.46
N ALA A 529 7.90 -7.35 6.61
CA ALA A 529 9.14 -6.67 6.95
C ALA A 529 8.92 -5.66 8.09
N ILE A 530 9.91 -5.43 8.97
CA ILE A 530 9.75 -4.70 10.23
C ILE A 530 10.84 -3.65 10.42
N GLY A 531 10.43 -2.48 10.94
CA GLY A 531 11.31 -1.46 11.53
C GLY A 531 12.06 -0.60 10.54
N LEU A 532 13.09 0.12 11.02
CA LEU A 532 13.87 1.10 10.26
C LEU A 532 14.41 0.57 8.93
N MET A 533 14.94 -0.66 8.94
CA MET A 533 15.59 -1.30 7.79
C MET A 533 14.68 -2.29 7.07
N GLN A 534 13.40 -2.36 7.42
CA GLN A 534 12.41 -3.30 6.85
C GLN A 534 12.93 -4.74 6.74
N LEU A 535 13.49 -5.24 7.84
CA LEU A 535 14.06 -6.58 7.87
C LEU A 535 12.97 -7.65 7.93
N MET A 536 13.06 -8.64 7.05
CA MET A 536 12.19 -9.81 7.12
C MET A 536 12.54 -10.66 8.36
N PRO A 537 11.54 -11.17 9.11
CA PRO A 537 11.80 -11.94 10.34
C PRO A 537 12.68 -13.18 10.14
N ASN A 538 12.60 -13.83 8.96
CA ASN A 538 13.45 -14.97 8.64
C ASN A 538 14.90 -14.53 8.47
N THR A 539 15.15 -13.51 7.65
CA THR A 539 16.48 -12.93 7.44
C THR A 539 17.09 -12.47 8.77
N GLY A 540 16.29 -11.80 9.62
CA GLY A 540 16.75 -11.41 10.95
C GLY A 540 17.19 -12.58 11.83
N ARG A 541 16.48 -13.71 11.76
CA ARG A 541 16.86 -14.94 12.50
C ARG A 541 18.11 -15.61 11.94
N GLU A 542 18.32 -15.57 10.64
CA GLU A 542 19.52 -16.12 9.98
C GLU A 542 20.75 -15.30 10.35
N VAL A 543 20.68 -13.99 10.16
CA VAL A 543 21.75 -13.07 10.53
C VAL A 543 22.09 -13.15 12.02
N ALA A 544 21.09 -13.28 12.89
CA ALA A 544 21.31 -13.45 14.33
C ALA A 544 22.08 -14.73 14.71
N LYS A 545 22.07 -15.77 13.86
CA LYS A 545 22.88 -16.98 14.07
C LYS A 545 24.35 -16.77 13.70
N GLU A 546 24.61 -15.91 12.73
CA GLU A 546 25.95 -15.61 12.22
C GLU A 546 26.67 -14.59 13.10
N ILE A 547 25.93 -13.60 13.59
CA ILE A 547 26.43 -12.61 14.53
C ILE A 547 26.39 -13.27 15.91
N ARG A 548 27.56 -13.55 16.53
CA ARG A 548 27.66 -14.09 17.91
C ARG A 548 26.70 -13.36 18.85
N PRO A 549 26.14 -14.02 19.88
CA PRO A 549 24.90 -13.63 20.53
C PRO A 549 24.95 -12.21 21.10
N VAL A 550 24.67 -11.25 20.28
CA VAL A 550 24.08 -9.99 20.71
C VAL A 550 22.69 -10.39 21.19
N SER A 551 22.42 -10.20 22.45
CA SER A 551 21.21 -10.66 23.12
C SER A 551 19.97 -10.35 22.26
N VAL A 552 18.95 -11.22 22.33
CA VAL A 552 17.60 -11.00 21.75
C VAL A 552 17.05 -9.61 22.13
N ARG A 553 17.52 -9.02 23.22
CA ARG A 553 17.32 -7.65 23.64
C ARG A 553 17.82 -6.62 22.60
N ALA A 554 19.00 -6.82 22.00
CA ALA A 554 19.51 -5.91 20.98
C ALA A 554 18.71 -5.96 19.66
N MET A 555 18.11 -7.09 19.30
CA MET A 555 17.16 -7.14 18.18
C MET A 555 15.84 -6.44 18.51
N GLN A 556 15.37 -6.54 19.75
CA GLN A 556 14.22 -5.76 20.22
C GLN A 556 14.56 -4.26 20.31
N ASP A 557 15.79 -3.91 20.63
CA ASP A 557 16.27 -2.53 20.70
C ASP A 557 16.50 -1.93 19.30
N MET A 558 16.88 -2.72 18.28
CA MET A 558 16.85 -2.29 16.87
C MET A 558 15.44 -2.03 16.34
N VAL A 559 14.45 -2.79 16.83
CA VAL A 559 13.03 -2.61 16.46
C VAL A 559 12.34 -1.59 17.39
N ARG A 560 12.81 -1.49 18.63
CA ARG A 560 12.35 -0.53 19.65
C ARG A 560 13.56 -0.02 20.42
N PRO A 561 14.29 0.99 19.92
CA PRO A 561 15.31 1.64 20.73
C PRO A 561 14.67 2.10 22.03
N SER A 562 15.22 1.67 23.15
CA SER A 562 14.76 2.00 24.50
C SER A 562 15.13 3.42 24.94
N GLU A 563 15.62 4.25 24.02
CA GLU A 563 15.81 5.65 24.27
C GLU A 563 14.45 6.32 24.39
N ARG A 564 14.02 6.55 25.62
CA ARG A 564 13.17 7.70 25.94
C ARG A 564 13.83 8.88 25.26
N LEU A 565 13.11 9.49 24.33
CA LEU A 565 13.52 10.75 23.74
C LEU A 565 13.60 11.76 24.90
N ASP A 566 14.80 11.93 25.49
CA ASP A 566 15.11 13.09 26.30
C ASP A 566 15.08 14.29 25.37
N PHE A 567 13.92 14.89 25.23
CA PHE A 567 13.78 16.21 24.66
C PHE A 567 14.25 17.21 25.73
N GLY A 568 15.61 17.30 25.88
CA GLY A 568 16.23 18.37 26.61
C GLY A 568 15.72 19.69 26.07
N GLY A 569 15.07 20.48 26.91
CA GLY A 569 14.61 21.81 26.58
C GLY A 569 15.79 22.72 26.20
N GLN A 570 15.68 23.34 25.03
CA GLN A 570 16.18 24.67 24.71
C GLN A 570 15.19 25.33 23.77
#